data_32f2a6f9295f8a07e9632c04fc566986
#
_entry.id   32f2a6f9295f8a07e9632c04fc566986
#
_cell.length_a   1.000
_cell.length_b   1.000
_cell.length_c   1.000
_cell.angle_alpha   90.00
_cell.angle_beta   90.00
_cell.angle_gamma   90.00
#
_symmetry.space_group_name_H-M   'P 1'
#
loop_
_entity.id
_entity.type
_entity.pdbx_description
1 polymer ?
#
loop_
_entity_poly.entity_id
_entity_poly.type
_entity_poly.pdbx_seq_one_letter_code
_entity_poly.pdbx_strand_id
1 'polypeptide(L)'
;MTPNLTFAPGDVLPPEAIHTDGAPSIARSSIATGTDILTVRHLSKIFGPKPERAIEMMKRGVGRNEIFAETGNMVAVNDVSLSVRAGEIFVIMGLSGSGKSTLVRLLNRLIEPTSGQVVLEGRDIAPMSTPELRDVRRQKMAMVFQSFALLPNRTVLDNIAYELEVAGIKKAQRYDVARAALERVGLGSYEKLLPSELSGGMQQRVGLARALAVNPSVLLMDEAFSALDPLIRFEM
;
A
#
# COMPACT_ATOMS: atom_id res chain seq x y z
N MET A 1 -21.18 20.84 19.73
CA MET A 1 -21.85 21.22 18.47
C MET A 1 -21.12 20.48 17.37
N THR A 2 -21.65 19.32 16.97
CA THR A 2 -21.14 18.49 15.88
C THR A 2 -21.81 18.92 14.57
N PRO A 3 -21.09 19.14 13.47
CA PRO A 3 -21.72 19.41 12.19
C PRO A 3 -22.28 18.12 11.61
N ASN A 4 -23.59 18.09 11.43
CA ASN A 4 -24.31 17.07 10.67
C ASN A 4 -23.97 17.23 9.18
N LEU A 5 -23.30 16.27 8.60
CA LEU A 5 -23.17 16.12 7.14
C LEU A 5 -24.40 15.37 6.63
N THR A 6 -25.40 16.12 6.19
CA THR A 6 -26.55 15.62 5.44
C THR A 6 -26.17 15.51 3.96
N PHE A 7 -26.13 14.29 3.43
CA PHE A 7 -26.05 14.04 1.99
C PHE A 7 -27.45 14.31 1.37
N ALA A 8 -27.49 15.12 0.34
CA ALA A 8 -28.73 15.35 -0.43
C ALA A 8 -29.04 14.13 -1.32
N PRO A 9 -30.30 13.70 -1.46
CA PRO A 9 -30.70 12.64 -2.37
C PRO A 9 -30.67 13.17 -3.82
N GLY A 10 -29.59 12.88 -4.55
CA GLY A 10 -29.49 13.30 -5.96
C GLY A 10 -28.09 13.19 -6.58
N ASP A 11 -27.03 12.93 -5.84
CA ASP A 11 -25.69 12.69 -6.42
C ASP A 11 -25.61 11.29 -7.02
N VAL A 12 -26.07 11.19 -8.26
CA VAL A 12 -25.90 10.01 -9.12
C VAL A 12 -24.45 10.01 -9.60
N LEU A 13 -23.68 9.01 -9.18
CA LEU A 13 -22.36 8.71 -9.74
C LEU A 13 -22.49 8.50 -11.27
N PRO A 14 -21.59 9.04 -12.09
CA PRO A 14 -21.64 8.83 -13.53
C PRO A 14 -21.47 7.33 -13.86
N PRO A 15 -22.19 6.82 -14.91
CA PRO A 15 -22.24 5.41 -15.24
C PRO A 15 -21.02 4.94 -16.06
N GLU A 16 -19.82 5.02 -15.51
CA GLU A 16 -18.61 4.39 -16.09
C GLU A 16 -17.83 3.61 -15.03
N ALA A 17 -18.53 2.81 -14.24
CA ALA A 17 -17.92 1.71 -13.52
C ALA A 17 -18.00 0.49 -14.43
N ILE A 18 -16.93 0.22 -15.19
CA ILE A 18 -16.81 -1.01 -15.97
C ILE A 18 -16.74 -2.17 -14.99
N HIS A 19 -17.85 -2.85 -14.80
CA HIS A 19 -17.93 -4.14 -14.12
C HIS A 19 -17.29 -5.21 -15.01
N THR A 20 -16.04 -5.51 -14.78
CA THR A 20 -15.42 -6.76 -15.23
C THR A 20 -15.24 -7.65 -14.02
N ASP A 21 -15.79 -8.86 -14.09
CA ASP A 21 -15.83 -9.93 -13.09
C ASP A 21 -14.72 -9.87 -12.02
N GLY A 22 -15.04 -9.34 -10.83
CA GLY A 22 -14.16 -9.37 -9.65
C GLY A 22 -12.90 -8.51 -9.69
N ALA A 23 -12.73 -7.63 -10.68
CA ALA A 23 -11.62 -6.67 -10.70
C ALA A 23 -11.75 -5.64 -9.56
N PRO A 24 -10.63 -5.15 -8.97
CA PRO A 24 -10.67 -4.13 -7.93
C PRO A 24 -11.26 -2.83 -8.48
N SER A 25 -12.19 -2.24 -7.74
CA SER A 25 -12.74 -0.91 -8.06
C SER A 25 -11.77 0.18 -7.60
N ILE A 26 -11.62 1.22 -8.42
CA ILE A 26 -10.70 2.35 -8.17
C ILE A 26 -11.53 3.61 -7.97
N ALA A 27 -11.52 4.15 -6.74
CA ALA A 27 -12.15 5.43 -6.42
C ALA A 27 -11.11 6.54 -6.24
N ARG A 28 -11.34 7.72 -6.84
CA ARG A 28 -10.48 8.90 -6.70
C ARG A 28 -11.16 9.94 -5.82
N SER A 29 -10.42 10.52 -4.89
CA SER A 29 -10.82 11.73 -4.19
C SER A 29 -10.51 12.96 -5.06
N SER A 30 -11.46 13.88 -5.23
CA SER A 30 -11.42 15.00 -6.20
C SER A 30 -10.60 16.23 -5.76
N ILE A 31 -9.74 16.13 -4.73
CA ILE A 31 -9.16 17.33 -4.10
C ILE A 31 -7.71 17.63 -4.54
N ALA A 32 -7.05 16.79 -5.32
CA ALA A 32 -5.62 16.96 -5.61
C ALA A 32 -5.36 17.70 -6.93
N THR A 33 -4.76 18.89 -6.84
CA THR A 33 -4.20 19.68 -7.95
C THR A 33 -2.67 19.53 -8.02
N GLY A 34 -2.15 18.31 -8.04
CA GLY A 34 -0.70 18.04 -8.03
C GLY A 34 -0.23 17.30 -9.29
N THR A 35 1.10 17.24 -9.47
CA THR A 35 1.73 16.36 -10.45
C THR A 35 1.57 14.90 -10.03
N ASP A 36 1.48 13.98 -11.00
CA ASP A 36 1.41 12.54 -10.73
C ASP A 36 2.71 12.10 -10.02
N ILE A 37 2.55 11.58 -8.79
CA ILE A 37 3.68 11.07 -8.00
C ILE A 37 3.92 9.59 -8.27
N LEU A 38 2.85 8.85 -8.56
CA LEU A 38 2.88 7.43 -8.90
C LEU A 38 2.00 7.19 -10.13
N THR A 39 2.57 6.61 -11.17
CA THR A 39 1.85 6.20 -12.38
C THR A 39 2.07 4.74 -12.66
N VAL A 40 1.01 4.02 -12.92
CA VAL A 40 1.01 2.59 -13.27
C VAL A 40 0.47 2.46 -14.68
N ARG A 41 1.15 1.67 -15.52
CA ARG A 41 0.77 1.47 -16.91
C ARG A 41 0.75 -0.02 -17.24
N HIS A 42 -0.42 -0.52 -17.66
CA HIS A 42 -0.61 -1.90 -18.14
C HIS A 42 -0.02 -2.97 -17.20
N LEU A 43 -0.14 -2.75 -15.88
CA LEU A 43 0.45 -3.61 -14.87
C LEU A 43 -0.32 -4.91 -14.75
N SER A 44 0.39 -6.03 -14.92
CA SER A 44 -0.19 -7.36 -14.79
C SER A 44 0.68 -8.26 -13.92
N LYS A 45 0.02 -9.16 -13.18
CA LYS A 45 0.69 -10.23 -12.43
C LYS A 45 -0.01 -11.56 -12.61
N ILE A 46 0.77 -12.51 -13.06
CA ILE A 46 0.39 -13.91 -13.21
C ILE A 46 1.33 -14.74 -12.34
N PHE A 47 0.78 -15.58 -11.49
CA PHE A 47 1.52 -16.55 -10.70
C PHE A 47 1.41 -17.92 -11.37
N GLY A 48 2.50 -18.66 -11.42
CA GLY A 48 2.58 -20.00 -11.99
C GLY A 48 3.71 -20.15 -13.01
N PRO A 49 3.88 -21.36 -13.55
CA PRO A 49 4.89 -21.65 -14.56
C PRO A 49 4.45 -21.10 -15.93
N LYS A 50 5.40 -20.59 -16.70
CA LYS A 50 5.20 -20.17 -18.11
C LYS A 50 4.05 -19.16 -18.29
N PRO A 51 4.14 -17.95 -17.73
CA PRO A 51 3.06 -16.97 -17.78
C PRO A 51 2.74 -16.47 -19.19
N GLU A 52 3.60 -16.70 -20.18
CA GLU A 52 3.46 -16.26 -21.57
C GLU A 52 2.16 -16.78 -22.19
N ARG A 53 1.84 -18.06 -21.99
CA ARG A 53 0.60 -18.65 -22.49
C ARG A 53 -0.65 -18.03 -21.86
N ALA A 54 -0.59 -17.75 -20.57
CA ALA A 54 -1.70 -17.07 -19.89
C ALA A 54 -1.86 -15.62 -20.41
N ILE A 55 -0.77 -14.90 -20.71
CA ILE A 55 -0.81 -13.58 -21.34
C ILE A 55 -1.51 -13.63 -22.71
N GLU A 56 -1.18 -14.61 -23.54
CA GLU A 56 -1.83 -14.78 -24.85
C GLU A 56 -3.33 -15.05 -24.72
N MET A 57 -3.73 -15.90 -23.76
CA MET A 57 -5.12 -16.19 -23.49
C MET A 57 -5.87 -14.95 -22.97
N MET A 58 -5.24 -14.15 -22.08
CA MET A 58 -5.79 -12.89 -21.61
C MET A 58 -6.04 -11.91 -22.76
N LYS A 59 -5.09 -11.77 -23.70
CA LYS A 59 -5.24 -10.92 -24.89
C LYS A 59 -6.39 -11.35 -25.81
N ARG A 60 -6.78 -12.64 -25.76
CA ARG A 60 -7.95 -13.19 -26.47
C ARG A 60 -9.25 -13.04 -25.70
N GLY A 61 -9.21 -12.46 -24.49
CA GLY A 61 -10.38 -12.28 -23.63
C GLY A 61 -10.81 -13.54 -22.86
N VAL A 62 -9.94 -14.54 -22.75
CA VAL A 62 -10.23 -15.78 -22.02
C VAL A 62 -10.34 -15.47 -20.51
N GLY A 63 -11.33 -16.06 -19.85
CA GLY A 63 -11.60 -15.84 -18.43
C GLY A 63 -10.54 -16.44 -17.50
N ARG A 64 -10.36 -15.85 -16.30
CA ARG A 64 -9.35 -16.29 -15.31
C ARG A 64 -9.44 -17.77 -14.95
N ASN A 65 -10.67 -18.30 -14.79
CA ASN A 65 -10.89 -19.68 -14.41
C ASN A 65 -10.45 -20.66 -15.51
N GLU A 66 -10.70 -20.31 -16.76
CA GLU A 66 -10.30 -21.08 -17.92
C GLU A 66 -8.78 -21.05 -18.11
N ILE A 67 -8.16 -19.87 -17.96
CA ILE A 67 -6.70 -19.74 -17.97
C ILE A 67 -6.07 -20.63 -16.90
N PHE A 68 -6.62 -20.63 -15.68
CA PHE A 68 -6.13 -21.48 -14.60
C PHE A 68 -6.29 -22.96 -14.92
N ALA A 69 -7.46 -23.37 -15.41
CA ALA A 69 -7.74 -24.76 -15.76
C ALA A 69 -6.80 -25.29 -16.86
N GLU A 70 -6.49 -24.47 -17.88
CA GLU A 70 -5.65 -24.90 -19.00
C GLU A 70 -4.14 -24.80 -18.72
N THR A 71 -3.72 -23.82 -17.91
CA THR A 71 -2.30 -23.50 -17.79
C THR A 71 -1.74 -23.69 -16.39
N GLY A 72 -2.58 -23.84 -15.37
CA GLY A 72 -2.18 -23.79 -13.96
C GLY A 72 -1.74 -22.41 -13.50
N ASN A 73 -1.89 -21.36 -14.32
CA ASN A 73 -1.48 -20.01 -13.98
C ASN A 73 -2.63 -19.20 -13.39
N MET A 74 -2.38 -18.53 -12.27
CA MET A 74 -3.35 -17.68 -11.60
C MET A 74 -3.14 -16.21 -12.00
N VAL A 75 -4.12 -15.60 -12.67
CA VAL A 75 -4.12 -14.18 -13.01
C VAL A 75 -4.57 -13.38 -11.79
N ALA A 76 -3.63 -12.78 -11.08
CA ALA A 76 -3.89 -12.01 -9.87
C ALA A 76 -4.21 -10.53 -10.18
N VAL A 77 -3.49 -9.92 -11.12
CA VAL A 77 -3.71 -8.55 -11.60
C VAL A 77 -3.68 -8.57 -13.11
N ASN A 78 -4.66 -7.93 -13.74
CA ASN A 78 -4.81 -7.90 -15.19
C ASN A 78 -4.93 -6.48 -15.70
N ASP A 79 -3.90 -6.02 -16.44
CA ASP A 79 -3.88 -4.76 -17.21
C ASP A 79 -4.35 -3.52 -16.45
N VAL A 80 -3.82 -3.30 -15.25
CA VAL A 80 -4.18 -2.15 -14.42
C VAL A 80 -3.36 -0.93 -14.82
N SER A 81 -4.06 0.17 -15.11
CA SER A 81 -3.46 1.49 -15.32
C SER A 81 -4.13 2.49 -14.40
N LEU A 82 -3.32 3.28 -13.68
CA LEU A 82 -3.78 4.31 -12.76
C LEU A 82 -2.70 5.37 -12.57
N SER A 83 -3.09 6.55 -12.08
CA SER A 83 -2.15 7.54 -11.57
C SER A 83 -2.62 8.10 -10.24
N VAL A 84 -1.68 8.44 -9.37
CA VAL A 84 -1.91 9.05 -8.05
C VAL A 84 -1.13 10.34 -7.99
N ARG A 85 -1.80 11.43 -7.61
CA ARG A 85 -1.20 12.76 -7.50
C ARG A 85 -0.56 12.97 -6.12
N ALA A 86 0.37 13.91 -6.07
CA ALA A 86 0.91 14.34 -4.78
C ALA A 86 -0.20 14.88 -3.87
N GLY A 87 -0.25 14.39 -2.61
CA GLY A 87 -1.28 14.75 -1.63
C GLY A 87 -2.63 14.05 -1.82
N GLU A 88 -2.77 13.16 -2.81
CA GLU A 88 -4.00 12.39 -3.05
C GLU A 88 -4.06 11.15 -2.13
N ILE A 89 -5.25 10.88 -1.58
CA ILE A 89 -5.59 9.60 -0.97
C ILE A 89 -6.31 8.76 -2.03
N PHE A 90 -5.63 7.70 -2.48
CA PHE A 90 -6.13 6.80 -3.50
C PHE A 90 -6.55 5.45 -2.88
N VAL A 91 -7.82 5.07 -3.03
CA VAL A 91 -8.38 3.87 -2.39
C VAL A 91 -8.66 2.78 -3.42
N ILE A 92 -8.13 1.58 -3.17
CA ILE A 92 -8.39 0.38 -3.96
C ILE A 92 -9.40 -0.49 -3.22
N MET A 93 -10.58 -0.67 -3.80
CA MET A 93 -11.67 -1.47 -3.22
C MET A 93 -11.96 -2.70 -4.07
N GLY A 94 -12.51 -3.73 -3.46
CA GLY A 94 -12.93 -4.96 -4.12
C GLY A 94 -13.08 -6.13 -3.15
N LEU A 95 -13.67 -7.22 -3.61
CA LEU A 95 -13.90 -8.42 -2.82
C LEU A 95 -12.59 -9.07 -2.33
N SER A 96 -12.69 -9.94 -1.33
CA SER A 96 -11.55 -10.78 -0.92
C SER A 96 -11.07 -11.61 -2.11
N GLY A 97 -9.75 -11.74 -2.28
CA GLY A 97 -9.16 -12.46 -3.42
C GLY A 97 -9.16 -11.72 -4.76
N SER A 98 -9.65 -10.47 -4.85
CA SER A 98 -9.66 -9.71 -6.11
C SER A 98 -8.29 -9.20 -6.58
N GLY A 99 -7.22 -9.39 -5.78
CA GLY A 99 -5.86 -8.99 -6.13
C GLY A 99 -5.38 -7.67 -5.53
N LYS A 100 -6.14 -7.03 -4.62
CA LYS A 100 -5.79 -5.73 -3.99
C LYS A 100 -4.41 -5.75 -3.36
N SER A 101 -4.16 -6.68 -2.43
CA SER A 101 -2.86 -6.82 -1.75
C SER A 101 -1.73 -7.12 -2.73
N THR A 102 -2.01 -7.90 -3.78
CA THR A 102 -1.05 -8.15 -4.85
C THR A 102 -0.72 -6.86 -5.59
N LEU A 103 -1.73 -6.06 -5.96
CA LEU A 103 -1.53 -4.78 -6.62
C LEU A 103 -0.69 -3.83 -5.76
N VAL A 104 -1.05 -3.64 -4.48
CA VAL A 104 -0.27 -2.78 -3.57
C VAL A 104 1.20 -3.24 -3.47
N ARG A 105 1.44 -4.56 -3.42
CA ARG A 105 2.81 -5.12 -3.37
C ARG A 105 3.56 -5.05 -4.70
N LEU A 106 2.87 -4.93 -5.82
CA LEU A 106 3.48 -4.64 -7.12
C LEU A 106 3.96 -3.18 -7.18
N LEU A 107 3.23 -2.23 -6.57
CA LEU A 107 3.58 -0.80 -6.61
C LEU A 107 4.95 -0.51 -5.99
N ASN A 108 5.40 -1.30 -5.01
CA ASN A 108 6.75 -1.18 -4.44
C ASN A 108 7.69 -2.33 -4.85
N ARG A 109 7.30 -3.15 -5.84
CA ARG A 109 8.05 -4.32 -6.33
C ARG A 109 8.41 -5.35 -5.25
N LEU A 110 7.65 -5.44 -4.15
CA LEU A 110 7.74 -6.62 -3.26
C LEU A 110 7.34 -7.90 -3.99
N ILE A 111 6.46 -7.76 -4.98
CA ILE A 111 6.15 -8.79 -5.97
C ILE A 111 6.59 -8.23 -7.33
N GLU A 112 7.38 -9.01 -8.06
CA GLU A 112 7.79 -8.64 -9.41
C GLU A 112 6.59 -8.69 -10.37
N PRO A 113 6.33 -7.64 -11.16
CA PRO A 113 5.29 -7.66 -12.16
C PRO A 113 5.62 -8.68 -13.27
N THR A 114 4.59 -9.23 -13.88
CA THR A 114 4.75 -10.05 -15.11
C THR A 114 4.91 -9.15 -16.33
N SER A 115 4.18 -8.03 -16.35
CA SER A 115 4.30 -6.99 -17.39
C SER A 115 3.82 -5.64 -16.86
N GLY A 116 4.09 -4.58 -17.60
CA GLY A 116 3.70 -3.21 -17.29
C GLY A 116 4.80 -2.42 -16.58
N GLN A 117 4.46 -1.20 -16.17
CA GLN A 117 5.38 -0.24 -15.59
C GLN A 117 4.83 0.35 -14.30
N VAL A 118 5.73 0.68 -13.39
CA VAL A 118 5.44 1.47 -12.19
C VAL A 118 6.40 2.64 -12.15
N VAL A 119 5.89 3.84 -12.38
CA VAL A 119 6.66 5.08 -12.46
C VAL A 119 6.44 5.88 -11.17
N LEU A 120 7.49 6.07 -10.40
CA LEU A 120 7.53 6.87 -9.19
C LEU A 120 8.33 8.13 -9.43
N GLU A 121 7.74 9.31 -9.19
CA GLU A 121 8.39 10.61 -9.41
C GLU A 121 9.07 10.70 -10.81
N GLY A 122 8.41 10.19 -11.85
CA GLY A 122 8.92 10.18 -13.22
C GLY A 122 9.94 9.08 -13.55
N ARG A 123 10.34 8.23 -12.60
CA ARG A 123 11.29 7.13 -12.83
C ARG A 123 10.59 5.78 -12.77
N ASP A 124 10.74 4.98 -13.82
CA ASP A 124 10.23 3.60 -13.81
C ASP A 124 11.07 2.74 -12.87
N ILE A 125 10.39 2.14 -11.87
CA ILE A 125 11.05 1.26 -10.89
C ILE A 125 11.11 -0.21 -11.36
N ALA A 126 10.38 -0.57 -12.43
CA ALA A 126 10.34 -1.96 -12.90
C ALA A 126 11.72 -2.47 -13.39
N PRO A 127 12.53 -1.71 -14.15
CA PRO A 127 13.85 -2.17 -14.60
C PRO A 127 14.98 -1.93 -13.59
N MET A 128 14.71 -1.29 -12.43
CA MET A 128 15.76 -0.95 -11.46
C MET A 128 16.43 -2.20 -10.90
N SER A 129 17.74 -2.13 -10.71
CA SER A 129 18.53 -3.12 -9.99
C SER A 129 18.12 -3.20 -8.51
N THR A 130 18.45 -4.30 -7.84
CA THR A 130 18.14 -4.47 -6.41
C THR A 130 18.70 -3.36 -5.52
N PRO A 131 19.94 -2.86 -5.69
CA PRO A 131 20.44 -1.72 -4.93
C PRO A 131 19.61 -0.44 -5.14
N GLU A 132 19.36 -0.05 -6.40
CA GLU A 132 18.54 1.14 -6.72
C GLU A 132 17.13 1.06 -6.13
N LEU A 133 16.48 -0.09 -6.28
CA LEU A 133 15.15 -0.31 -5.73
C LEU A 133 15.14 -0.25 -4.19
N ARG A 134 16.22 -0.72 -3.54
CA ARG A 134 16.37 -0.61 -2.08
C ARG A 134 16.45 0.85 -1.64
N ASP A 135 17.17 1.69 -2.40
CA ASP A 135 17.30 3.11 -2.09
C ASP A 135 15.97 3.86 -2.31
N VAL A 136 15.23 3.53 -3.37
CA VAL A 136 13.88 4.05 -3.60
C VAL A 136 12.94 3.68 -2.43
N ARG A 137 12.93 2.42 -2.00
CA ARG A 137 12.11 1.97 -0.87
C ARG A 137 12.48 2.66 0.44
N ARG A 138 13.76 2.91 0.69
CA ARG A 138 14.21 3.59 1.91
C ARG A 138 13.81 5.06 1.98
N GLN A 139 13.82 5.75 0.83
CA GLN A 139 13.73 7.20 0.81
C GLN A 139 12.38 7.72 0.35
N LYS A 140 11.66 6.95 -0.47
CA LYS A 140 10.50 7.43 -1.21
C LYS A 140 9.21 6.68 -0.90
N MET A 141 9.30 5.44 -0.48
CA MET A 141 8.12 4.59 -0.30
C MET A 141 8.13 3.94 1.07
N ALA A 142 7.02 4.07 1.80
CA ALA A 142 6.80 3.28 3.01
C ALA A 142 5.58 2.39 2.85
N MET A 143 5.54 1.29 3.60
CA MET A 143 4.42 0.36 3.56
C MET A 143 3.97 -0.04 4.97
N VAL A 144 2.67 0.05 5.20
CA VAL A 144 2.00 -0.51 6.38
C VAL A 144 1.36 -1.83 5.98
N PHE A 145 1.78 -2.91 6.64
CA PHE A 145 1.31 -4.26 6.39
C PHE A 145 0.11 -4.61 7.25
N GLN A 146 -0.74 -5.52 6.78
CA GLN A 146 -1.87 -6.06 7.51
C GLN A 146 -1.47 -6.69 8.87
N SER A 147 -0.31 -7.33 8.93
CA SER A 147 0.23 -7.99 10.14
C SER A 147 1.16 -7.09 10.97
N PHE A 148 1.12 -5.77 10.79
CA PHE A 148 1.95 -4.74 11.44
C PHE A 148 3.46 -4.89 11.24
N ALA A 149 3.97 -6.10 11.05
CA ALA A 149 5.37 -6.45 10.81
C ALA A 149 6.35 -5.79 11.81
N LEU A 150 5.95 -5.69 13.09
CA LEU A 150 6.83 -5.17 14.14
C LEU A 150 7.89 -6.20 14.51
N LEU A 151 9.08 -5.70 14.84
CA LEU A 151 10.20 -6.51 15.32
C LEU A 151 9.93 -6.90 16.79
N PRO A 152 9.70 -8.19 17.10
CA PRO A 152 9.16 -8.59 18.41
C PRO A 152 10.16 -8.37 19.56
N ASN A 153 11.45 -8.39 19.27
CA ASN A 153 12.54 -8.25 20.26
C ASN A 153 13.08 -6.81 20.33
N ARG A 154 12.38 -5.84 19.76
CA ARG A 154 12.72 -4.42 19.81
C ARG A 154 11.60 -3.65 20.48
N THR A 155 11.96 -2.63 21.25
CA THR A 155 10.99 -1.73 21.86
C THR A 155 10.16 -0.99 20.81
N VAL A 156 9.08 -0.36 21.23
CA VAL A 156 8.26 0.51 20.39
C VAL A 156 9.11 1.60 19.72
N LEU A 157 9.95 2.27 20.52
CA LEU A 157 10.84 3.31 20.00
C LEU A 157 11.85 2.75 18.99
N ASP A 158 12.45 1.59 19.27
CA ASP A 158 13.39 0.93 18.36
C ASP A 158 12.70 0.45 17.07
N ASN A 159 11.45 0.01 17.15
CA ASN A 159 10.66 -0.32 15.97
C ASN A 159 10.47 0.87 15.05
N ILE A 160 10.09 2.03 15.60
CA ILE A 160 9.89 3.26 14.80
C ILE A 160 11.22 3.76 14.24
N ALA A 161 12.30 3.69 15.04
CA ALA A 161 13.63 4.13 14.63
C ALA A 161 14.32 3.19 13.62
N TYR A 162 13.78 1.99 13.38
CA TYR A 162 14.46 0.95 12.62
C TYR A 162 14.79 1.33 11.18
N GLU A 163 13.84 1.90 10.45
CA GLU A 163 14.08 2.29 9.06
C GLU A 163 15.09 3.45 8.95
N LEU A 164 15.09 4.35 9.92
CA LEU A 164 16.10 5.42 10.04
C LEU A 164 17.49 4.85 10.40
N GLU A 165 17.53 3.77 11.19
CA GLU A 165 18.77 3.02 11.47
C GLU A 165 19.35 2.41 10.21
N VAL A 166 18.50 1.73 9.43
CA VAL A 166 18.87 1.15 8.13
C VAL A 166 19.31 2.21 7.12
N ALA A 167 18.76 3.43 7.23
CA ALA A 167 19.18 4.59 6.43
C ALA A 167 20.50 5.22 6.91
N GLY A 168 21.11 4.72 8.00
CA GLY A 168 22.40 5.21 8.54
C GLY A 168 22.28 6.48 9.38
N ILE A 169 21.09 6.87 9.81
CA ILE A 169 20.85 8.04 10.66
C ILE A 169 21.45 7.80 12.06
N LYS A 170 22.18 8.79 12.60
CA LYS A 170 22.79 8.72 13.94
C LYS A 170 21.74 8.45 15.03
N LYS A 171 22.12 7.67 16.06
CA LYS A 171 21.20 7.18 17.10
C LYS A 171 20.40 8.30 17.78
N ALA A 172 21.04 9.40 18.17
CA ALA A 172 20.35 10.51 18.81
C ALA A 172 19.25 11.09 17.89
N GLN A 173 19.61 11.43 16.65
CA GLN A 173 18.70 12.02 15.67
C GLN A 173 17.52 11.08 15.32
N ARG A 174 17.79 9.79 15.09
CA ARG A 174 16.71 8.85 14.75
C ARG A 174 15.73 8.63 15.90
N TYR A 175 16.21 8.72 17.16
CA TYR A 175 15.34 8.59 18.33
C TYR A 175 14.49 9.85 18.54
N ASP A 176 15.00 11.03 18.25
CA ASP A 176 14.21 12.25 18.31
C ASP A 176 13.08 12.22 17.27
N VAL A 177 13.37 11.80 16.03
CA VAL A 177 12.36 11.60 14.99
C VAL A 177 11.35 10.52 15.39
N ALA A 178 11.82 9.40 15.95
CA ALA A 178 10.95 8.30 16.37
C ALA A 178 10.01 8.71 17.51
N ARG A 179 10.48 9.48 18.50
CA ARG A 179 9.62 10.03 19.55
C ARG A 179 8.57 10.99 18.99
N ALA A 180 8.98 11.90 18.12
CA ALA A 180 8.02 12.81 17.48
C ALA A 180 6.94 12.06 16.68
N ALA A 181 7.31 10.96 15.99
CA ALA A 181 6.35 10.12 15.30
C ALA A 181 5.44 9.34 16.28
N LEU A 182 5.98 8.88 17.40
CA LEU A 182 5.24 8.17 18.44
C LEU A 182 4.20 9.07 19.13
N GLU A 183 4.56 10.33 19.40
CA GLU A 183 3.64 11.33 19.94
C GLU A 183 2.46 11.60 18.99
N ARG A 184 2.71 11.70 17.68
CA ARG A 184 1.66 11.94 16.68
C ARG A 184 0.58 10.87 16.67
N VAL A 185 0.92 9.63 17.05
CA VAL A 185 -0.03 8.51 17.13
C VAL A 185 -0.57 8.29 18.55
N GLY A 186 -0.31 9.21 19.49
CA GLY A 186 -0.81 9.18 20.87
C GLY A 186 -0.22 8.08 21.74
N LEU A 187 1.03 7.66 21.47
CA LEU A 187 1.69 6.55 22.18
C LEU A 187 3.01 6.95 22.86
N GLY A 188 3.24 8.24 23.14
CA GLY A 188 4.51 8.76 23.69
C GLY A 188 4.96 8.06 24.97
N SER A 189 4.03 7.70 25.88
CA SER A 189 4.35 7.02 27.14
C SER A 189 4.74 5.53 26.98
N TYR A 190 4.61 4.96 25.77
CA TYR A 190 4.83 3.52 25.52
C TYR A 190 6.17 3.20 24.86
N GLU A 191 7.11 4.16 24.81
CA GLU A 191 8.36 4.04 24.04
C GLU A 191 9.23 2.82 24.39
N LYS A 192 9.17 2.37 25.67
CA LYS A 192 10.01 1.28 26.20
C LYS A 192 9.36 -0.10 26.13
N LEU A 193 8.08 -0.18 25.82
CA LEU A 193 7.36 -1.46 25.74
C LEU A 193 7.78 -2.26 24.51
N LEU A 194 7.59 -3.58 24.62
CA LEU A 194 7.71 -4.51 23.50
C LEU A 194 6.36 -4.63 22.74
N PRO A 195 6.36 -5.02 21.46
CA PRO A 195 5.13 -5.24 20.71
C PRO A 195 4.12 -6.20 21.39
N SER A 196 4.60 -7.22 22.10
CA SER A 196 3.77 -8.18 22.84
C SER A 196 2.98 -7.58 24.00
N GLU A 197 3.39 -6.41 24.49
CA GLU A 197 2.73 -5.69 25.58
C GLU A 197 1.68 -4.68 25.08
N LEU A 198 1.49 -4.59 23.77
CA LEU A 198 0.57 -3.67 23.12
C LEU A 198 -0.69 -4.38 22.61
N SER A 199 -1.83 -3.68 22.66
CA SER A 199 -3.02 -4.11 21.93
C SER A 199 -2.80 -4.07 20.41
N GLY A 200 -3.62 -4.79 19.62
CA GLY A 200 -3.52 -4.81 18.16
C GLY A 200 -3.61 -3.40 17.53
N GLY A 201 -4.51 -2.55 18.06
CA GLY A 201 -4.63 -1.16 17.61
C GLY A 201 -3.40 -0.30 17.96
N MET A 202 -2.77 -0.54 19.10
CA MET A 202 -1.51 0.13 19.46
C MET A 202 -0.37 -0.35 18.54
N GLN A 203 -0.25 -1.65 18.28
CA GLN A 203 0.74 -2.20 17.35
C GLN A 203 0.59 -1.60 15.96
N GLN A 204 -0.63 -1.40 15.50
CA GLN A 204 -0.92 -0.77 14.22
C GLN A 204 -0.47 0.68 14.20
N ARG A 205 -0.77 1.47 15.23
CA ARG A 205 -0.31 2.86 15.36
C ARG A 205 1.21 2.95 15.39
N VAL A 206 1.89 2.02 16.03
CA VAL A 206 3.36 1.91 15.98
C VAL A 206 3.86 1.62 14.55
N GLY A 207 3.20 0.71 13.81
CA GLY A 207 3.51 0.42 12.41
C GLY A 207 3.33 1.66 11.51
N LEU A 208 2.27 2.43 11.74
CA LEU A 208 2.02 3.70 11.03
C LEU A 208 3.09 4.74 11.39
N ALA A 209 3.41 4.91 12.68
CA ALA A 209 4.45 5.85 13.13
C ALA A 209 5.82 5.49 12.50
N ARG A 210 6.17 4.19 12.43
CA ARG A 210 7.39 3.73 11.75
C ARG A 210 7.41 4.13 10.28
N ALA A 211 6.32 3.88 9.56
CA ALA A 211 6.21 4.22 8.14
C ALA A 211 6.29 5.73 7.88
N LEU A 212 5.73 6.55 8.78
CA LEU A 212 5.75 8.02 8.67
C LEU A 212 7.10 8.64 9.11
N ALA A 213 7.88 7.97 9.96
CA ALA A 213 9.14 8.49 10.47
C ALA A 213 10.17 8.80 9.37
N VAL A 214 10.15 8.05 8.26
CA VAL A 214 11.04 8.28 7.11
C VAL A 214 10.54 9.38 6.16
N ASN A 215 9.38 9.97 6.42
CA ASN A 215 8.76 11.01 5.60
C ASN A 215 8.68 10.62 4.10
N PRO A 216 8.01 9.53 3.76
CA PRO A 216 7.98 8.99 2.40
C PRO A 216 7.17 9.87 1.45
N SER A 217 7.51 9.85 0.14
CA SER A 217 6.70 10.48 -0.90
C SER A 217 5.40 9.72 -1.17
N VAL A 218 5.42 8.39 -0.99
CA VAL A 218 4.25 7.50 -1.17
C VAL A 218 4.14 6.56 0.03
N LEU A 219 2.97 6.57 0.67
CA LEU A 219 2.62 5.63 1.72
C LEU A 219 1.64 4.59 1.16
N LEU A 220 2.03 3.33 1.16
CA LEU A 220 1.22 2.19 0.75
C LEU A 220 0.60 1.51 1.98
N MET A 221 -0.69 1.21 1.93
CA MET A 221 -1.40 0.52 3.01
C MET A 221 -2.08 -0.74 2.46
N ASP A 222 -1.70 -1.91 2.99
CA ASP A 222 -2.30 -3.20 2.63
C ASP A 222 -3.21 -3.67 3.76
N GLU A 223 -4.52 -3.37 3.64
CA GLU A 223 -5.56 -3.69 4.63
C GLU A 223 -5.19 -3.27 6.07
N ALA A 224 -4.43 -2.19 6.22
CA ALA A 224 -3.85 -1.75 7.48
C ALA A 224 -4.89 -1.53 8.60
N PHE A 225 -6.15 -1.27 8.26
CA PHE A 225 -7.24 -1.02 9.21
C PHE A 225 -8.22 -2.18 9.34
N SER A 226 -8.00 -3.32 8.66
CA SER A 226 -8.95 -4.44 8.65
C SER A 226 -9.07 -5.16 10.00
N ALA A 227 -8.01 -5.15 10.79
CA ALA A 227 -7.95 -5.79 12.12
C ALA A 227 -8.42 -4.89 13.27
N LEU A 228 -8.80 -3.63 13.00
CA LEU A 228 -9.29 -2.73 14.02
C LEU A 228 -10.78 -2.90 14.28
N ASP A 229 -11.15 -2.72 15.55
CA ASP A 229 -12.53 -2.50 15.98
C ASP A 229 -13.13 -1.31 15.18
N PRO A 230 -14.38 -1.40 14.69
CA PRO A 230 -15.04 -0.32 13.96
C PRO A 230 -14.99 1.02 14.68
N LEU A 231 -15.06 1.05 16.01
CA LEU A 231 -14.98 2.29 16.80
C LEU A 231 -13.60 2.94 16.71
N ILE A 232 -12.53 2.15 16.75
CA ILE A 232 -11.15 2.65 16.67
C ILE A 232 -10.83 3.18 15.26
N ARG A 233 -11.49 2.66 14.22
CA ARG A 233 -11.32 3.16 12.84
C ARG A 233 -11.76 4.60 12.64
N PHE A 234 -12.71 5.09 13.44
CA PHE A 234 -13.20 6.47 13.37
C PHE A 234 -12.29 7.48 14.09
N GLU A 235 -11.39 7.00 14.96
CA GLU A 235 -10.46 7.85 15.72
C GLU A 235 -9.10 8.02 15.04
N MET A 236 -8.85 7.30 13.94
CA MET A 236 -7.61 7.30 13.17
C MET A 236 -7.72 8.07 11.86
#